data_62ef9ba32d46075b179f1e7d00d86152
#
_entry.id   62ef9ba32d46075b179f1e7d00d86152
#
_cell.length_a   1.000
_cell.length_b   1.000
_cell.length_c   1.000
_cell.angle_alpha   90.00
_cell.angle_beta   90.00
_cell.angle_gamma   90.00
#
_symmetry.space_group_name_H-M   'P 1'
#
loop_
_entity.id
_entity.type
_entity.pdbx_description
1 polymer ?
#
loop_
_entity_poly.entity_id
_entity_poly.type
_entity_poly.pdbx_seq_one_letter_code
_entity_poly.pdbx_strand_id
1 'polypeptide(L)'
;MEMDYLVEILDDYPKFEIVTSQMSYIDEHYKAGTQGLEHLKNLNLGSIVKNPLRNNCLIENIPIEIKELFDYSDIKRTPLEWALQYIWNRDDVHCLINNIKSLENLKEHIEVASRSYVNSFSENDCEIIRAVAIEYW
;
A
#
# COMPACT_ATOMS: atom_id res chain seq x y z
N MET A 1 5.24 13.60 -3.20
CA MET A 1 5.13 14.85 -2.41
C MET A 1 5.80 14.60 -1.09
N GLU A 2 6.77 15.42 -0.71
CA GLU A 2 7.46 15.32 0.57
C GLU A 2 6.52 15.70 1.72
N MET A 3 6.80 15.24 2.94
CA MET A 3 5.92 15.46 4.10
C MET A 3 5.75 16.93 4.44
N ASP A 4 6.83 17.70 4.49
CA ASP A 4 6.79 19.12 4.81
C ASP A 4 5.93 19.91 3.81
N TYR A 5 6.04 19.55 2.53
CA TYR A 5 5.24 20.17 1.47
C TYR A 5 3.75 19.80 1.55
N LEU A 6 3.44 18.58 1.99
CA LEU A 6 2.06 18.16 2.24
C LEU A 6 1.44 19.00 3.36
N VAL A 7 2.15 19.18 4.46
CA VAL A 7 1.69 19.98 5.60
C VAL A 7 1.46 21.43 5.18
N GLU A 8 2.42 22.04 4.50
CA GLU A 8 2.31 23.42 4.00
C GLU A 8 1.07 23.62 3.11
N ILE A 9 0.83 22.72 2.15
CA ILE A 9 -0.34 22.81 1.27
C ILE A 9 -1.64 22.69 2.07
N LEU A 10 -1.71 21.80 3.03
CA LEU A 10 -2.93 21.59 3.81
C LEU A 10 -3.21 22.76 4.78
N ASP A 11 -2.17 23.40 5.28
CA ASP A 11 -2.28 24.60 6.10
C ASP A 11 -2.73 25.82 5.27
N ASP A 12 -2.19 26.00 4.07
CA ASP A 12 -2.54 27.08 3.16
C ASP A 12 -3.94 26.94 2.55
N TYR A 13 -4.37 25.68 2.35
CA TYR A 13 -5.65 25.36 1.71
C TYR A 13 -6.51 24.40 2.56
N PRO A 14 -7.07 24.86 3.68
CA PRO A 14 -7.78 24.00 4.65
C PRO A 14 -9.13 23.45 4.15
N LYS A 15 -9.49 23.68 2.90
CA LYS A 15 -10.74 23.19 2.28
C LYS A 15 -10.60 21.86 1.53
N PHE A 16 -9.42 21.26 1.54
CA PHE A 16 -9.28 19.91 0.98
C PHE A 16 -10.08 18.91 1.82
N GLU A 17 -10.78 18.02 1.15
CA GLU A 17 -11.52 16.92 1.77
C GLU A 17 -10.85 15.56 1.49
N ILE A 18 -10.13 15.47 0.38
CA ILE A 18 -9.50 14.23 -0.09
C ILE A 18 -8.09 14.56 -0.61
N VAL A 19 -7.15 13.71 -0.27
CA VAL A 19 -5.76 13.75 -0.77
C VAL A 19 -5.38 12.44 -1.42
N THR A 20 -4.76 12.51 -2.59
CA THR A 20 -4.25 11.34 -3.31
C THR A 20 -2.75 11.22 -3.09
N SER A 21 -2.30 10.06 -2.61
CA SER A 21 -0.88 9.73 -2.42
C SER A 21 -0.49 8.46 -3.15
N GLN A 22 0.79 8.33 -3.46
CA GLN A 22 1.35 7.08 -3.95
C GLN A 22 1.92 6.30 -2.77
N MET A 23 1.58 5.01 -2.68
CA MET A 23 2.11 4.13 -1.66
C MET A 23 2.08 2.67 -2.09
N SER A 24 3.11 1.95 -1.66
CA SER A 24 3.24 0.49 -1.70
C SER A 24 4.03 0.03 -0.47
N TYR A 25 4.18 -1.27 -0.24
CA TYR A 25 4.92 -1.78 0.92
C TYR A 25 6.43 -1.48 0.88
N ILE A 26 6.98 -1.09 -0.28
CA ILE A 26 8.38 -0.62 -0.38
C ILE A 26 8.51 0.91 -0.30
N ASP A 27 7.39 1.63 -0.24
CA ASP A 27 7.36 3.10 -0.19
C ASP A 27 7.03 3.65 1.21
N GLU A 28 7.09 2.83 2.26
CA GLU A 28 6.67 3.18 3.62
C GLU A 28 7.30 4.48 4.12
N HIS A 29 8.57 4.67 3.81
CA HIS A 29 9.34 5.87 4.18
C HIS A 29 9.67 6.77 2.98
N TYR A 30 9.07 6.52 1.83
CA TYR A 30 9.30 7.31 0.64
C TYR A 30 8.34 8.50 0.58
N LYS A 31 8.87 9.71 0.46
CA LYS A 31 8.09 10.97 0.48
C LYS A 31 7.28 11.11 1.78
N ALA A 32 6.01 11.47 1.66
CA ALA A 32 5.13 11.53 2.83
C ALA A 32 4.82 10.14 3.41
N GLY A 33 4.83 9.10 2.58
CA GLY A 33 4.69 7.70 3.00
C GLY A 33 3.59 7.45 4.01
N THR A 34 3.89 6.61 5.01
CA THR A 34 2.98 6.31 6.13
C THR A 34 2.68 7.53 6.98
N GLN A 35 3.66 8.39 7.22
CA GLN A 35 3.47 9.61 8.01
C GLN A 35 2.44 10.55 7.37
N GLY A 36 2.45 10.63 6.04
CA GLY A 36 1.46 11.41 5.30
C GLY A 36 0.04 10.88 5.48
N LEU A 37 -0.16 9.56 5.40
CA LEU A 37 -1.47 8.93 5.62
C LEU A 37 -1.97 9.15 7.05
N GLU A 38 -1.12 8.96 8.05
CA GLU A 38 -1.44 9.23 9.45
C GLU A 38 -1.81 10.71 9.68
N HIS A 39 -1.09 11.63 9.05
CA HIS A 39 -1.41 13.05 9.12
C HIS A 39 -2.79 13.37 8.54
N LEU A 40 -3.12 12.80 7.36
CA LEU A 40 -4.46 12.95 6.75
C LEU A 40 -5.55 12.40 7.67
N LYS A 41 -5.34 11.24 8.26
CA LYS A 41 -6.27 10.66 9.23
C LYS A 41 -6.51 11.58 10.44
N ASN A 42 -5.45 12.15 11.01
CA ASN A 42 -5.55 13.07 12.14
C ASN A 42 -6.31 14.36 11.81
N LEU A 43 -6.28 14.77 10.55
CA LEU A 43 -7.06 15.91 10.03
C LEU A 43 -8.48 15.52 9.58
N ASN A 44 -8.88 14.27 9.70
CA ASN A 44 -10.14 13.71 9.18
C ASN A 44 -10.32 13.92 7.67
N LEU A 45 -9.23 13.84 6.90
CA LEU A 45 -9.25 13.95 5.45
C LEU A 45 -9.35 12.55 4.81
N GLY A 46 -10.05 12.46 3.69
CA GLY A 46 -10.09 11.25 2.88
C GLY A 46 -8.74 11.00 2.21
N SER A 47 -8.28 9.75 2.23
CA SER A 47 -7.05 9.33 1.57
C SER A 47 -7.34 8.38 0.42
N ILE A 48 -6.74 8.65 -0.73
CA ILE A 48 -6.75 7.77 -1.91
C ILE A 48 -5.31 7.36 -2.20
N VAL A 49 -5.04 6.06 -2.13
CA VAL A 49 -3.75 5.49 -2.51
C VAL A 49 -3.76 5.08 -3.97
N LYS A 50 -2.72 5.44 -4.71
CA LYS A 50 -2.50 5.05 -6.10
C LYS A 50 -1.17 4.31 -6.28
N ASN A 51 -1.08 3.54 -7.38
CA ASN A 51 0.10 2.78 -7.78
C ASN A 51 0.61 1.79 -6.72
N PRO A 52 -0.27 0.99 -6.09
CA PRO A 52 0.10 0.06 -5.02
C PRO A 52 1.04 -1.05 -5.48
N LEU A 53 1.06 -1.36 -6.77
CA LEU A 53 1.90 -2.38 -7.39
C LEU A 53 3.22 -1.84 -7.95
N ARG A 54 3.49 -0.55 -7.77
CA ARG A 54 4.70 0.12 -8.27
C ARG A 54 4.96 -0.17 -9.77
N ASN A 55 3.95 0.11 -10.61
CA ASN A 55 3.96 -0.21 -12.04
C ASN A 55 4.17 -1.70 -12.33
N ASN A 56 3.57 -2.58 -11.53
CA ASN A 56 3.68 -4.03 -11.55
C ASN A 56 5.05 -4.60 -11.09
N CYS A 57 5.99 -3.79 -10.69
CA CYS A 57 7.29 -4.25 -10.18
C CYS A 57 7.16 -5.23 -9.00
N LEU A 58 6.10 -5.08 -8.20
CA LEU A 58 5.85 -5.89 -7.02
C LEU A 58 5.14 -7.23 -7.30
N ILE A 59 4.76 -7.48 -8.55
CA ILE A 59 4.04 -8.71 -8.94
C ILE A 59 4.65 -9.42 -10.15
N GLU A 60 5.48 -8.72 -10.94
CA GLU A 60 6.13 -9.26 -12.13
C GLU A 60 7.64 -9.43 -11.88
N ASN A 61 8.20 -10.55 -12.33
CA ASN A 61 9.65 -10.84 -12.24
C ASN A 61 10.25 -10.72 -10.82
N ILE A 62 9.50 -11.16 -9.82
CA ILE A 62 9.91 -11.08 -8.41
C ILE A 62 11.15 -11.95 -8.19
N PRO A 63 12.22 -11.41 -7.57
CA PRO A 63 13.42 -12.16 -7.18
C PRO A 63 13.08 -13.39 -6.33
N ILE A 64 13.90 -14.43 -6.44
CA ILE A 64 13.67 -15.66 -5.69
C ILE A 64 13.79 -15.43 -4.17
N GLU A 65 14.69 -14.59 -3.76
CA GLU A 65 14.92 -14.20 -2.37
C GLU A 65 13.67 -13.62 -1.72
N ILE A 66 12.94 -12.79 -2.47
CA ILE A 66 11.67 -12.21 -2.02
C ILE A 66 10.56 -13.25 -1.92
N LYS A 67 10.51 -14.19 -2.89
CA LYS A 67 9.53 -15.30 -2.82
C LYS A 67 9.79 -16.18 -1.61
N GLU A 68 11.05 -16.47 -1.30
CA GLU A 68 11.45 -17.23 -0.12
C GLU A 68 11.03 -16.51 1.18
N LEU A 69 11.16 -15.17 1.24
CA LEU A 69 10.69 -14.41 2.39
C LEU A 69 9.17 -14.53 2.58
N PHE A 70 8.40 -14.45 1.50
CA PHE A 70 6.94 -14.63 1.58
C PHE A 70 6.53 -16.04 2.05
N ASP A 71 7.36 -17.04 1.81
CA ASP A 71 7.10 -18.43 2.23
C ASP A 71 7.19 -18.64 3.76
N TYR A 72 7.76 -17.69 4.50
CA TYR A 72 7.75 -17.72 5.97
C TYR A 72 6.41 -17.34 6.61
N SER A 73 5.45 -16.84 5.82
CA SER A 73 4.11 -16.55 6.33
C SER A 73 3.30 -17.84 6.53
N ASP A 74 2.53 -17.87 7.60
CA ASP A 74 1.56 -18.95 7.86
C ASP A 74 0.42 -18.93 6.85
N ILE A 75 0.07 -17.74 6.34
CA ILE A 75 -0.96 -17.56 5.32
C ILE A 75 -0.28 -17.39 3.96
N LYS A 76 -0.53 -18.32 3.06
CA LYS A 76 0.00 -18.22 1.70
C LYS A 76 -0.77 -17.17 0.90
N ARG A 77 -0.03 -16.19 0.40
CA ARG A 77 -0.54 -15.09 -0.42
C ARG A 77 0.23 -15.04 -1.74
N THR A 78 -0.47 -14.70 -2.80
CA THR A 78 0.17 -14.30 -4.05
C THR A 78 0.86 -12.94 -3.88
N PRO A 79 1.83 -12.59 -4.74
CA PRO A 79 2.43 -11.25 -4.72
C PRO A 79 1.41 -10.11 -4.84
N LEU A 80 0.34 -10.32 -5.62
CA LEU A 80 -0.77 -9.38 -5.73
C LEU A 80 -1.49 -9.20 -4.39
N GLU A 81 -1.78 -10.29 -3.70
CA GLU A 81 -2.40 -10.25 -2.37
C GLU A 81 -1.53 -9.54 -1.36
N TRP A 82 -0.21 -9.81 -1.32
CA TRP A 82 0.71 -9.10 -0.46
C TRP A 82 0.65 -7.58 -0.69
N ALA A 83 0.74 -7.16 -1.95
CA ALA A 83 0.78 -5.74 -2.30
C ALA A 83 -0.53 -5.00 -1.99
N LEU A 84 -1.68 -5.58 -2.34
CA LEU A 84 -2.97 -4.93 -2.14
C LEU A 84 -3.45 -5.03 -0.68
N GLN A 85 -3.28 -6.19 -0.04
CA GLN A 85 -3.68 -6.38 1.36
C GLN A 85 -2.83 -5.55 2.32
N TYR A 86 -1.56 -5.29 2.01
CA TYR A 86 -0.74 -4.34 2.78
C TYR A 86 -1.40 -2.96 2.87
N ILE A 87 -1.92 -2.45 1.76
CA ILE A 87 -2.59 -1.15 1.75
C ILE A 87 -3.91 -1.21 2.53
N TRP A 88 -4.74 -2.23 2.30
CA TRP A 88 -6.01 -2.39 3.01
C TRP A 88 -5.89 -2.87 4.46
N ASN A 89 -4.71 -3.31 4.88
CA ASN A 89 -4.42 -3.56 6.30
C ASN A 89 -4.44 -2.29 7.15
N ARG A 90 -4.32 -1.11 6.51
CA ARG A 90 -4.28 0.20 7.15
C ARG A 90 -5.69 0.77 7.31
N ASP A 91 -5.94 1.39 8.46
CA ASP A 91 -7.21 2.05 8.77
C ASP A 91 -7.25 3.54 8.36
N ASP A 92 -6.17 4.03 7.77
CA ASP A 92 -6.00 5.40 7.27
C ASP A 92 -6.11 5.50 5.74
N VAL A 93 -6.47 4.41 5.06
CA VAL A 93 -6.69 4.37 3.61
C VAL A 93 -8.18 4.15 3.31
N HIS A 94 -8.79 5.09 2.59
CA HIS A 94 -10.21 5.04 2.26
C HIS A 94 -10.48 4.43 0.87
N CYS A 95 -9.56 4.64 -0.06
CA CYS A 95 -9.73 4.14 -1.43
C CYS A 95 -8.36 3.78 -2.04
N LEU A 96 -8.38 2.77 -2.91
CA LEU A 96 -7.23 2.31 -3.67
C LEU A 96 -7.52 2.40 -5.15
N ILE A 97 -6.63 3.07 -5.91
CA ILE A 97 -6.69 3.13 -7.37
C ILE A 97 -5.53 2.34 -7.94
N ASN A 98 -5.85 1.39 -8.81
CA ASN A 98 -4.86 0.62 -9.54
C ASN A 98 -5.20 0.53 -11.04
N ASN A 99 -4.17 0.31 -11.86
CA ASN A 99 -4.33 0.12 -13.29
C ASN A 99 -4.76 -1.31 -13.59
N ILE A 100 -5.86 -1.45 -14.32
CA ILE A 100 -6.40 -2.73 -14.76
C ILE A 100 -6.19 -2.86 -16.26
N LYS A 101 -5.55 -3.94 -16.69
CA LYS A 101 -5.17 -4.17 -18.10
C LYS A 101 -6.13 -5.13 -18.83
N SER A 102 -6.87 -5.97 -18.11
CA SER A 102 -7.76 -6.96 -18.69
C SER A 102 -8.92 -7.28 -17.75
N LEU A 103 -9.96 -7.93 -18.27
CA LEU A 103 -11.09 -8.41 -17.47
C LEU A 103 -10.66 -9.47 -16.45
N GLU A 104 -9.71 -10.33 -16.81
CA GLU A 104 -9.16 -11.33 -15.90
C GLU A 104 -8.44 -10.67 -14.74
N ASN A 105 -7.57 -9.71 -15.04
CA ASN A 105 -6.89 -8.92 -14.04
C ASN A 105 -7.87 -8.16 -13.10
N LEU A 106 -8.96 -7.62 -13.65
CA LEU A 106 -10.01 -7.00 -12.84
C LEU A 106 -10.65 -7.99 -11.86
N LYS A 107 -10.95 -9.21 -12.31
CA LYS A 107 -11.54 -10.26 -11.45
C LYS A 107 -10.61 -10.62 -10.30
N GLU A 108 -9.32 -10.82 -10.56
CA GLU A 108 -8.32 -11.11 -9.53
C GLU A 108 -8.27 -9.98 -8.47
N HIS A 109 -8.26 -8.72 -8.92
CA HIS A 109 -8.24 -7.58 -8.00
C HIS A 109 -9.51 -7.51 -7.14
N ILE A 110 -10.68 -7.78 -7.71
CA ILE A 110 -11.94 -7.84 -6.98
C ILE A 110 -11.93 -8.97 -5.95
N GLU A 111 -11.42 -10.14 -6.30
CA GLU A 111 -11.29 -11.25 -5.35
C GLU A 111 -10.38 -10.92 -4.18
N VAL A 112 -9.23 -10.31 -4.45
CA VAL A 112 -8.32 -9.86 -3.39
C VAL A 112 -8.98 -8.80 -2.51
N ALA A 113 -9.65 -7.81 -3.12
CA ALA A 113 -10.37 -6.76 -2.40
C ALA A 113 -11.46 -7.35 -1.47
N SER A 114 -12.22 -8.33 -1.95
CA SER A 114 -13.32 -8.94 -1.19
C SER A 114 -12.86 -9.71 0.07
N ARG A 115 -11.58 -10.08 0.13
CA ARG A 115 -10.95 -10.80 1.25
C ARG A 115 -10.07 -9.91 2.13
N SER A 116 -9.93 -8.64 1.78
CA SER A 116 -9.05 -7.70 2.47
C SER A 116 -9.82 -6.95 3.56
N TYR A 117 -9.17 -6.72 4.69
CA TYR A 117 -9.72 -5.96 5.80
C TYR A 117 -8.61 -5.34 6.65
N VAL A 118 -8.96 -4.32 7.41
CA VAL A 118 -8.04 -3.60 8.29
C VAL A 118 -7.52 -4.53 9.40
N ASN A 119 -6.23 -4.40 9.73
CA ASN A 119 -5.54 -5.21 10.73
C ASN A 119 -5.58 -6.73 10.43
N SER A 120 -5.54 -7.09 9.15
CA SER A 120 -5.53 -8.49 8.69
C SER A 120 -4.15 -9.15 8.76
N PHE A 121 -3.07 -8.36 8.81
CA PHE A 121 -1.71 -8.88 8.89
C PHE A 121 -1.36 -9.25 10.33
N SER A 122 -0.76 -10.43 10.50
CA SER A 122 -0.12 -10.82 11.74
C SER A 122 1.18 -10.02 11.98
N GLU A 123 1.73 -10.09 13.18
CA GLU A 123 3.04 -9.51 13.47
C GLU A 123 4.13 -10.10 12.57
N ASN A 124 4.10 -11.42 12.35
CA ASN A 124 4.99 -12.11 11.43
C ASN A 124 4.84 -11.60 9.98
N ASP A 125 3.61 -11.38 9.50
CA ASP A 125 3.38 -10.81 8.16
C ASP A 125 3.99 -9.41 8.03
N CYS A 126 3.88 -8.59 9.08
CA CYS A 126 4.49 -7.25 9.11
C CYS A 126 6.03 -7.32 9.09
N GLU A 127 6.63 -8.27 9.79
CA GLU A 127 8.09 -8.49 9.77
C GLU A 127 8.57 -8.96 8.39
N ILE A 128 7.83 -9.87 7.75
CA ILE A 128 8.12 -10.33 6.39
C ILE A 128 8.08 -9.15 5.42
N ILE A 129 7.06 -8.31 5.47
CA ILE A 129 6.95 -7.13 4.59
C ILE A 129 8.12 -6.17 4.79
N ARG A 130 8.56 -5.94 6.03
CA ARG A 130 9.74 -5.10 6.30
C ARG A 130 11.01 -5.72 5.70
N ALA A 131 11.22 -7.02 5.86
CA ALA A 131 12.36 -7.72 5.27
C ALA A 131 12.33 -7.64 3.74
N VAL A 132 11.17 -7.87 3.12
CA VAL A 132 10.98 -7.73 1.67
C VAL A 132 11.26 -6.30 1.20
N ALA A 133 10.79 -5.29 1.93
CA ALA A 133 11.05 -3.89 1.58
C ALA A 133 12.55 -3.55 1.59
N ILE A 134 13.30 -4.10 2.55
CA ILE A 134 14.77 -3.93 2.62
C ILE A 134 15.46 -4.57 1.41
N GLU A 135 15.00 -5.74 0.97
CA GLU A 135 15.60 -6.47 -0.16
C GLU A 135 15.40 -5.74 -1.51
N TYR A 136 14.38 -4.89 -1.62
CA TYR A 136 14.13 -4.06 -2.82
C TYR A 136 14.99 -2.80 -2.90
N TRP A 137 15.67 -2.39 -1.81
CA TRP A 137 16.48 -1.17 -1.73
C TRP A 137 17.97 -1.45 -1.57
#